data_1579d39e6e69b4e0982cab28d495f7cd
#
_entry.id   1579d39e6e69b4e0982cab28d495f7cd
#
_cell.length_a   1.000
_cell.length_b   1.000
_cell.length_c   1.000
_cell.angle_alpha   90.00
_cell.angle_beta   90.00
_cell.angle_gamma   90.00
#
_symmetry.space_group_name_H-M   'P 1'
#
loop_
_entity.id
_entity.type
_entity.pdbx_description
1 polymer ?
#
loop_
_entity_poly.entity_id
_entity_poly.type
_entity_poly.pdbx_seq_one_letter_code
_entity_poly.pdbx_strand_id
1 'polypeptide(L)'
;MEEVKTSEGFLVLKVSNQELAKATKQEHCVCDHCLASPEEGYYVAVLNSWLCPLCYADWKKHATRYSEDVPVEERNYRRYKTLLKF
;
A
#
# COMPACT_ATOMS: atom_id res chain seq x y z
N MET A 1 6.69 -5.41 -8.44
CA MET A 1 5.83 -5.60 -7.24
C MET A 1 6.44 -6.61 -6.31
N GLU A 2 6.42 -6.33 -5.02
CA GLU A 2 6.91 -7.30 -4.05
C GLU A 2 6.21 -7.14 -2.71
N GLU A 3 6.10 -8.25 -1.98
CA GLU A 3 5.54 -8.23 -0.63
C GLU A 3 6.61 -7.71 0.32
N VAL A 4 6.22 -6.76 1.18
CA VAL A 4 7.10 -6.15 2.16
C VAL A 4 6.76 -6.70 3.53
N LYS A 5 7.76 -7.22 4.24
CA LYS A 5 7.57 -7.70 5.61
C LYS A 5 7.95 -6.58 6.57
N THR A 6 7.00 -6.20 7.42
CA THR A 6 7.27 -5.20 8.45
C THR A 6 7.52 -5.90 9.78
N SER A 7 8.27 -5.25 10.65
CA SER A 7 8.57 -5.83 11.98
C SER A 7 7.32 -6.00 12.84
N GLU A 8 6.29 -5.19 12.59
CA GLU A 8 5.02 -5.24 13.32
C GLU A 8 4.02 -6.24 12.71
N GLY A 9 4.34 -6.83 11.55
CA GLY A 9 3.47 -7.79 10.90
C GLY A 9 2.41 -7.19 9.97
N PHE A 10 2.52 -5.91 9.61
CA PHE A 10 1.59 -5.30 8.66
C PHE A 10 1.77 -5.89 7.27
N LEU A 11 0.65 -6.04 6.55
CA LEU A 11 0.66 -6.50 5.16
C LEU A 11 0.83 -5.29 4.23
N VAL A 12 1.94 -5.25 3.53
CA VAL A 12 2.32 -4.14 2.66
C VAL A 12 2.85 -4.69 1.34
N LEU A 13 2.50 -4.03 0.24
CA LEU A 13 3.02 -4.34 -1.09
C LEU A 13 3.78 -3.14 -1.63
N LYS A 14 4.99 -3.38 -2.12
CA LYS A 14 5.74 -2.37 -2.84
C LYS A 14 5.32 -2.42 -4.30
N VAL A 15 4.71 -1.36 -4.79
CA VAL A 15 4.13 -1.29 -6.12
C VAL A 15 4.57 0.00 -6.79
N SER A 16 5.09 -0.10 -8.02
CA SER A 16 5.45 1.11 -8.77
C SER A 16 4.21 1.86 -9.22
N ASN A 17 4.36 3.16 -9.45
CA ASN A 17 3.29 4.00 -9.99
C ASN A 17 2.80 3.43 -11.31
N GLN A 18 3.72 3.01 -12.18
CA GLN A 18 3.40 2.46 -13.48
C GLN A 18 2.56 1.18 -13.37
N GLU A 19 2.93 0.28 -12.48
CA GLU A 19 2.19 -0.95 -12.26
C GLU A 19 0.78 -0.68 -11.72
N LEU A 20 0.67 0.23 -10.77
CA LEU A 20 -0.61 0.59 -10.18
C LEU A 20 -1.51 1.32 -11.17
N ALA A 21 -0.95 2.27 -11.93
CA ALA A 21 -1.69 3.01 -12.94
C ALA A 21 -2.25 2.07 -14.01
N LYS A 22 -1.45 1.10 -14.44
CA LYS A 22 -1.88 0.11 -15.43
C LYS A 22 -3.03 -0.74 -14.89
N ALA A 23 -2.93 -1.19 -13.64
CA ALA A 23 -3.96 -2.03 -13.02
C ALA A 23 -5.27 -1.28 -12.79
N THR A 24 -5.19 0.02 -12.49
CA THR A 24 -6.36 0.86 -12.23
C THR A 24 -6.83 1.63 -13.46
N LYS A 25 -6.16 1.45 -14.60
CA LYS A 25 -6.47 2.13 -15.87
C LYS A 25 -6.41 3.66 -15.74
N GLN A 26 -5.39 4.14 -15.05
CA GLN A 26 -5.12 5.57 -14.89
C GLN A 26 -3.82 5.92 -15.62
N GLU A 27 -3.60 7.20 -15.89
CA GLU A 27 -2.34 7.65 -16.50
C GLU A 27 -1.21 7.62 -15.47
N HIS A 28 -1.51 8.01 -14.25
CA HIS A 28 -0.58 7.97 -13.13
C HIS A 28 -1.36 7.91 -11.81
N CYS A 29 -0.67 7.50 -10.77
CA CYS A 29 -1.25 7.42 -9.43
C CYS A 29 -0.58 8.41 -8.50
N VAL A 30 -1.27 8.78 -7.44
CA VAL A 30 -0.75 9.71 -6.44
C VAL A 30 -0.81 9.09 -5.05
N CYS A 31 0.08 9.54 -4.18
CA CYS A 31 0.04 9.17 -2.76
C CYS A 31 -1.30 9.59 -2.15
N ASP A 32 -1.95 8.68 -1.47
CA ASP A 32 -3.26 8.97 -0.86
C ASP A 32 -3.19 9.96 0.30
N HIS A 33 -2.00 10.27 0.78
CA HIS A 33 -1.82 11.20 1.89
C HIS A 33 -1.37 12.59 1.43
N CYS A 34 -0.26 12.68 0.67
CA CYS A 34 0.31 13.96 0.28
C CYS A 34 0.08 14.35 -1.18
N LEU A 35 -0.55 13.46 -1.95
CA LEU A 35 -0.88 13.66 -3.36
C LEU A 35 0.33 13.78 -4.29
N ALA A 36 1.54 13.49 -3.82
CA ALA A 36 2.71 13.40 -4.69
C ALA A 36 2.56 12.21 -5.62
N SER A 37 3.21 12.26 -6.78
CA SER A 37 3.19 11.18 -7.76
C SER A 37 4.59 10.55 -7.87
N PRO A 38 4.98 9.69 -6.90
CA PRO A 38 6.30 9.07 -6.91
C PRO A 38 6.36 7.94 -7.94
N GLU A 39 7.58 7.55 -8.33
CA GLU A 39 7.77 6.41 -9.21
C GLU A 39 7.43 5.09 -8.52
N GLU A 40 7.68 5.00 -7.23
CA GLU A 40 7.36 3.83 -6.42
C GLU A 40 6.63 4.23 -5.16
N GLY A 41 5.79 3.34 -4.67
CA GLY A 41 5.07 3.55 -3.44
C GLY A 41 4.76 2.24 -2.75
N TYR A 42 4.06 2.34 -1.63
CA TYR A 42 3.73 1.21 -0.78
C TYR A 42 2.23 1.17 -0.53
N TYR A 43 1.61 0.06 -0.91
CA TYR A 43 0.21 -0.17 -0.56
C TYR A 43 0.15 -0.74 0.85
N VAL A 44 -0.50 -0.03 1.74
CA VAL A 44 -0.67 -0.42 3.15
C VAL A 44 -2.10 -0.94 3.31
N ALA A 45 -2.22 -2.25 3.45
CA ALA A 45 -3.54 -2.90 3.43
C ALA A 45 -4.45 -2.46 4.58
N VAL A 46 -3.91 -2.26 5.77
CA VAL A 46 -4.71 -1.84 6.92
C VAL A 46 -5.33 -0.45 6.71
N LEU A 47 -4.66 0.41 5.93
CA LEU A 47 -5.17 1.74 5.57
C LEU A 47 -5.94 1.73 4.26
N ASN A 48 -5.81 0.66 3.50
CA ASN A 48 -6.31 0.58 2.12
C ASN A 48 -5.82 1.78 1.29
N SER A 49 -4.54 2.12 1.44
CA SER A 49 -3.93 3.32 0.82
C SER A 49 -2.57 3.02 0.23
N TRP A 50 -2.28 3.67 -0.91
CA TRP A 50 -0.97 3.62 -1.54
C TRP A 50 -0.23 4.90 -1.18
N LEU A 51 0.93 4.77 -0.52
CA LEU A 51 1.68 5.89 0.02
C LEU A 51 3.03 6.03 -0.68
N CYS A 52 3.49 7.29 -0.85
CA CYS A 52 4.85 7.52 -1.32
C CYS A 52 5.83 7.07 -0.23
N PRO A 53 7.13 6.87 -0.59
CA PRO A 53 8.10 6.38 0.39
C PRO A 53 8.21 7.23 1.65
N LEU A 54 8.08 8.55 1.52
CA LEU A 54 8.17 9.46 2.68
C LEU A 54 6.96 9.31 3.60
N CYS A 55 5.76 9.28 3.05
CA CYS A 55 4.54 9.10 3.85
C CYS A 55 4.49 7.71 4.48
N TYR A 56 4.95 6.70 3.75
CA TYR A 56 5.03 5.34 4.28
C TYR A 56 6.00 5.27 5.47
N ALA A 57 7.19 5.87 5.35
CA ALA A 57 8.17 5.90 6.42
C ALA A 57 7.64 6.63 7.65
N ASP A 58 6.95 7.75 7.44
CA ASP A 58 6.33 8.51 8.53
C ASP A 58 5.22 7.70 9.22
N TRP A 59 4.36 7.07 8.43
CA TRP A 59 3.29 6.22 8.99
C TRP A 59 3.87 5.10 9.86
N LYS A 60 4.95 4.45 9.42
CA LYS A 60 5.58 3.36 10.17
C LYS A 60 6.05 3.78 11.54
N LYS A 61 6.47 5.04 11.70
CA LYS A 61 6.95 5.55 12.99
C LYS A 61 5.84 5.63 14.04
N HIS A 62 4.59 5.76 13.59
CA HIS A 62 3.46 5.99 14.48
C HIS A 62 2.42 4.87 14.45
N ALA A 63 2.62 3.90 13.57
CA ALA A 63 1.64 2.85 13.37
C ALA A 63 1.53 1.93 14.58
N THR A 64 0.29 1.65 14.97
CA THR A 64 -0.01 0.67 16.02
C THR A 64 -0.88 -0.41 15.40
N ARG A 65 -0.50 -1.67 15.62
CA ARG A 65 -1.25 -2.79 15.08
C ARG A 65 -2.31 -3.25 16.08
N TYR A 66 -3.56 -3.27 15.61
CA TYR A 66 -4.69 -3.74 16.42
C TYR A 66 -5.23 -5.05 15.85
N SER A 67 -5.51 -6.01 16.72
CA SER A 67 -6.02 -7.32 16.28
C SER A 67 -7.37 -7.21 15.60
N GLU A 68 -8.18 -6.23 15.97
CA GLU A 68 -9.51 -6.00 15.37
C GLU A 68 -9.42 -5.55 13.89
N ASP A 69 -8.26 -5.05 13.47
CA ASP A 69 -8.05 -4.60 12.08
C ASP A 69 -7.59 -5.74 11.17
N VAL A 70 -7.19 -6.88 11.71
CA VAL A 70 -6.63 -7.99 10.93
C VAL A 70 -7.57 -8.50 9.84
N PRO A 71 -8.86 -8.74 10.10
CA PRO A 71 -9.77 -9.20 9.03
C PRO A 71 -9.91 -8.20 7.89
N VAL A 72 -9.94 -6.89 8.20
CA VAL A 72 -10.04 -5.84 7.20
C VAL A 72 -8.75 -5.76 6.38
N GLU A 73 -7.61 -5.82 7.06
CA GLU A 73 -6.29 -5.81 6.41
C GLU A 73 -6.15 -6.97 5.43
N GLU A 74 -6.48 -8.19 5.86
CA GLU A 74 -6.39 -9.37 5.01
C GLU A 74 -7.31 -9.29 3.81
N ARG A 75 -8.53 -8.79 3.98
CA ARG A 75 -9.47 -8.61 2.89
C ARG A 75 -8.94 -7.61 1.86
N ASN A 76 -8.43 -6.47 2.33
CA ASN A 76 -7.87 -5.44 1.44
C ASN A 76 -6.66 -5.96 0.70
N TYR A 77 -5.79 -6.69 1.39
CA TYR A 77 -4.58 -7.26 0.81
C TYR A 77 -4.90 -8.22 -0.33
N ARG A 78 -5.85 -9.13 -0.10
CA ARG A 78 -6.27 -10.11 -1.13
C ARG A 78 -6.88 -9.42 -2.34
N ARG A 79 -7.73 -8.41 -2.12
CA ARG A 79 -8.35 -7.64 -3.19
C ARG A 79 -7.31 -6.94 -4.04
N TYR A 80 -6.33 -6.34 -3.39
CA TYR A 80 -5.29 -5.59 -4.09
C TYR A 80 -4.39 -6.53 -4.89
N LYS A 81 -4.05 -7.67 -4.34
CA LYS A 81 -3.25 -8.68 -5.06
C LYS A 81 -4.01 -9.18 -6.30
N THR A 82 -5.31 -9.37 -6.18
CA THR A 82 -6.14 -9.76 -7.32
C THR A 82 -6.17 -8.67 -8.38
N LEU A 83 -6.34 -7.42 -7.97
CA LEU A 83 -6.33 -6.27 -8.88
C LEU A 83 -5.02 -6.17 -9.65
N LEU A 84 -3.90 -6.37 -8.97
CA LEU A 84 -2.56 -6.28 -9.57
C LEU A 84 -2.15 -7.57 -10.27
N LYS A 85 -2.94 -8.64 -10.18
CA LYS A 85 -2.60 -9.96 -10.71
C LYS A 85 -1.29 -10.49 -10.11
N PHE A 86 -1.12 -10.25 -8.84
CA PHE A 86 0.08 -10.63 -8.11
C PHE A 86 0.09 -12.11 -7.77
#